data_24c6a2c6d93459f44583af32f3dfea32
#
_entry.id   24c6a2c6d93459f44583af32f3dfea32
#
_cell.length_a   1.000
_cell.length_b   1.000
_cell.length_c   1.000
_cell.angle_alpha   90.00
_cell.angle_beta   90.00
_cell.angle_gamma   90.00
#
_symmetry.space_group_name_H-M   'P 1'
#
loop_
_entity.id
_entity.type
_entity.pdbx_description
1 polymer ?
#
loop_
_entity_poly.entity_id
_entity_poly.type
_entity_poly.pdbx_seq_one_letter_code
_entity_poly.pdbx_strand_id
1 'polypeptide(L)'
;MKLVDRSKKYKYENGDDRPDDKIIPFLDNEFVTGFKEDRLFYSKDFDIAMYKKIHDEGMTYVQAYNALGFDTNILGEDRANAVGKRVMQKARDNKLFTIDASNYDGSVPMEQMGTLTPEEERAYLKARNHYLEEMLLAQKKIRSELEEFFT
;
A
#
# COMPACT_ATOMS: atom_id res chain seq x y z
N MET A 1 16.21 0.10 -5.45
CA MET A 1 15.39 0.70 -4.37
C MET A 1 15.79 0.10 -3.04
N LYS A 2 16.00 0.93 -2.05
CA LYS A 2 16.21 0.49 -0.69
C LYS A 2 14.94 0.69 0.12
N LEU A 3 14.49 -0.35 0.84
CA LEU A 3 13.28 -0.28 1.66
C LEU A 3 13.53 0.56 2.93
N VAL A 4 12.51 1.32 3.31
CA VAL A 4 12.53 2.10 4.55
C VAL A 4 12.22 1.16 5.71
N ASP A 5 13.11 1.15 6.72
CA ASP A 5 12.90 0.42 7.97
C ASP A 5 12.65 1.44 9.09
N ARG A 6 11.39 1.54 9.52
CA ARG A 6 10.98 2.49 10.57
C ARG A 6 11.37 2.08 11.97
N SER A 7 11.86 0.86 12.17
CA SER A 7 12.33 0.39 13.47
C SER A 7 13.73 0.89 13.81
N LYS A 8 14.47 1.39 12.82
CA LYS A 8 15.84 1.88 12.96
C LYS A 8 15.86 3.39 12.78
N LYS A 9 16.60 4.10 13.66
CA LYS A 9 17.01 5.47 13.38
C LYS A 9 18.03 5.41 12.23
N TYR A 10 17.70 6.03 11.10
CA TYR A 10 18.55 6.02 9.93
C TYR A 10 19.85 6.75 10.20
N LYS A 11 20.91 6.01 10.45
CA LYS A 11 22.26 6.54 10.44
C LYS A 11 22.84 6.27 9.07
N TYR A 12 22.63 7.21 8.16
CA TYR A 12 23.23 7.16 6.84
C TYR A 12 24.67 7.73 6.91
N GLU A 13 25.52 7.09 7.69
CA GLU A 13 26.91 7.46 7.74
C GLU A 13 27.66 6.68 6.66
N ASN A 14 28.19 7.41 5.68
CA ASN A 14 29.19 6.94 4.70
C ASN A 14 28.88 5.62 3.99
N GLY A 15 28.21 5.68 2.84
CA GLY A 15 28.03 4.52 1.97
C GLY A 15 27.34 4.89 0.68
N ASP A 16 27.44 4.01 -0.32
CA ASP A 16 26.85 4.17 -1.64
C ASP A 16 25.32 4.23 -1.62
N ASP A 17 24.69 3.85 -0.48
CA ASP A 17 23.25 3.79 -0.28
C ASP A 17 22.67 5.01 0.44
N ARG A 18 23.45 6.06 0.64
CA ARG A 18 22.98 7.26 1.32
C ARG A 18 21.96 8.00 0.47
N PRO A 19 20.73 8.30 1.00
CA PRO A 19 19.77 9.12 0.29
C PRO A 19 20.25 10.57 0.19
N ASP A 20 19.74 11.30 -0.79
CA ASP A 20 19.96 12.74 -0.89
C ASP A 20 19.41 13.44 0.35
N ASP A 21 20.12 14.48 0.83
CA ASP A 21 19.73 15.22 2.03
C ASP A 21 18.31 15.79 1.94
N LYS A 22 17.82 16.10 0.74
CA LYS A 22 16.47 16.63 0.51
C LYS A 22 15.37 15.66 0.93
N ILE A 23 15.59 14.35 0.77
CA ILE A 23 14.55 13.35 1.02
C ILE A 23 14.63 12.76 2.44
N ILE A 24 15.74 12.93 3.15
CA ILE A 24 15.92 12.36 4.49
C ILE A 24 14.76 12.71 5.44
N PRO A 25 14.28 13.96 5.52
CA PRO A 25 13.16 14.29 6.41
C PRO A 25 11.85 13.56 6.09
N PHE A 26 11.72 13.04 4.86
CA PHE A 26 10.48 12.41 4.39
C PHE A 26 10.51 10.88 4.48
N LEU A 27 11.65 10.29 4.84
CA LEU A 27 11.77 8.84 4.96
C LEU A 27 10.91 8.26 6.09
N ASP A 28 10.56 9.06 7.08
CA ASP A 28 9.69 8.66 8.19
C ASP A 28 8.20 8.84 7.87
N ASN A 29 7.86 9.41 6.71
CA ASN A 29 6.47 9.55 6.29
C ASN A 29 5.85 8.17 6.07
N GLU A 30 4.63 7.96 6.58
CA GLU A 30 3.92 6.67 6.52
C GLU A 30 3.71 6.14 5.10
N PHE A 31 3.67 7.04 4.11
CA PHE A 31 3.43 6.69 2.70
C PHE A 31 4.70 6.30 1.95
N VAL A 32 5.87 6.50 2.53
CA VAL A 32 7.14 6.19 1.87
C VAL A 32 7.53 4.74 2.14
N THR A 33 7.69 3.95 1.07
CA THR A 33 8.07 2.54 1.16
C THR A 33 9.55 2.30 0.91
N GLY A 34 10.22 3.21 0.20
CA GLY A 34 11.63 3.07 -0.11
C GLY A 34 12.21 4.32 -0.76
N PHE A 35 13.48 4.26 -1.10
CA PHE A 35 14.19 5.36 -1.75
C PHE A 35 15.33 4.83 -2.63
N LYS A 36 15.77 5.68 -3.56
CA LYS A 36 16.99 5.48 -4.33
C LYS A 36 17.54 6.86 -4.70
N GLU A 37 18.71 7.21 -4.19
CA GLU A 37 19.33 8.51 -4.37
C GLU A 37 18.41 9.65 -3.89
N ASP A 38 17.86 10.47 -4.81
CA ASP A 38 16.90 11.54 -4.50
C ASP A 38 15.44 11.14 -4.76
N ARG A 39 15.18 9.89 -5.13
CA ARG A 39 13.85 9.38 -5.46
C ARG A 39 13.18 8.76 -4.26
N LEU A 40 11.91 9.10 -4.07
CA LEU A 40 11.02 8.48 -3.09
C LEU A 40 10.08 7.50 -3.79
N PHE A 41 9.86 6.37 -3.17
CA PHE A 41 8.88 5.38 -3.60
C PHE A 41 7.71 5.37 -2.62
N TYR A 42 6.50 5.41 -3.16
CA TYR A 42 5.28 5.59 -2.37
C TYR A 42 4.46 4.32 -2.33
N SER A 43 3.70 4.15 -1.24
CA SER A 43 2.75 3.06 -1.10
C SER A 43 1.52 3.25 -1.99
N LYS A 44 0.74 2.19 -2.16
CA LYS A 44 -0.56 2.26 -2.83
C LYS A 44 -1.51 3.22 -2.08
N ASP A 45 -1.46 3.24 -0.75
CA ASP A 45 -2.27 4.13 0.07
C ASP A 45 -1.97 5.60 -0.21
N PHE A 46 -0.70 5.94 -0.50
CA PHE A 46 -0.33 7.28 -0.94
C PHE A 46 -1.03 7.63 -2.25
N ASP A 47 -0.97 6.75 -3.24
CA ASP A 47 -1.57 7.00 -4.55
C ASP A 47 -3.08 7.24 -4.42
N ILE A 48 -3.76 6.46 -3.59
CA ILE A 48 -5.18 6.61 -3.31
C ILE A 48 -5.47 7.94 -2.60
N ALA A 49 -4.69 8.27 -1.58
CA ALA A 49 -4.84 9.53 -0.82
C ALA A 49 -4.60 10.75 -1.69
N MET A 50 -3.57 10.71 -2.55
CA MET A 50 -3.26 11.76 -3.51
C MET A 50 -4.41 11.97 -4.50
N TYR A 51 -4.93 10.88 -5.07
CA TYR A 51 -6.09 10.91 -5.97
C TYR A 51 -7.32 11.55 -5.31
N LYS A 52 -7.65 11.14 -4.09
CA LYS A 52 -8.81 11.67 -3.36
C LYS A 52 -8.68 13.16 -3.11
N LYS A 53 -7.50 13.64 -2.75
CA LYS A 53 -7.27 15.07 -2.53
C LYS A 53 -7.41 15.89 -3.80
N ILE A 54 -6.95 15.37 -4.92
CA ILE A 54 -7.05 16.05 -6.21
C ILE A 54 -8.49 15.99 -6.75
N HIS A 55 -9.08 14.81 -6.79
CA HIS A 55 -10.37 14.56 -7.42
C HIS A 55 -11.54 14.98 -6.53
N ASP A 56 -11.56 14.54 -5.26
CA ASP A 56 -12.71 14.74 -4.37
C ASP A 56 -12.66 16.10 -3.66
N GLU A 57 -11.46 16.55 -3.27
CA GLU A 57 -11.28 17.79 -2.53
C GLU A 57 -10.87 18.98 -3.43
N GLY A 58 -10.66 18.73 -4.73
CA GLY A 58 -10.34 19.78 -5.70
C GLY A 58 -8.98 20.45 -5.52
N MET A 59 -8.03 19.80 -4.87
CA MET A 59 -6.70 20.34 -4.65
C MET A 59 -5.86 20.28 -5.93
N THR A 60 -4.93 21.24 -6.06
CA THR A 60 -3.88 21.15 -7.08
C THR A 60 -2.89 20.04 -6.71
N TYR A 61 -2.07 19.63 -7.66
CA TYR A 61 -1.04 18.60 -7.38
C TYR A 61 -0.09 19.04 -6.26
N VAL A 62 0.32 20.31 -6.27
CA VAL A 62 1.17 20.89 -5.23
C VAL A 62 0.48 20.87 -3.87
N GLN A 63 -0.77 21.33 -3.80
CA GLN A 63 -1.54 21.36 -2.56
C GLN A 63 -1.74 19.95 -1.99
N ALA A 64 -2.09 18.99 -2.83
CA ALA A 64 -2.29 17.61 -2.42
C ALA A 64 -1.00 16.99 -1.88
N TYR A 65 0.10 17.22 -2.56
CA TYR A 65 1.41 16.69 -2.16
C TYR A 65 1.84 17.26 -0.80
N ASN A 66 1.71 18.57 -0.61
CA ASN A 66 1.99 19.22 0.68
C ASN A 66 1.08 18.70 1.80
N ALA A 67 -0.20 18.50 1.50
CA ALA A 67 -1.18 18.00 2.49
C ALA A 67 -0.84 16.59 2.98
N LEU A 68 -0.16 15.79 2.16
CA LEU A 68 0.26 14.43 2.54
C LEU A 68 1.62 14.41 3.27
N GLY A 69 2.19 15.58 3.55
CA GLY A 69 3.41 15.70 4.34
C GLY A 69 4.68 15.89 3.53
N PHE A 70 4.57 16.12 2.21
CA PHE A 70 5.72 16.32 1.33
C PHE A 70 5.85 17.81 0.98
N ASP A 71 6.80 18.48 1.63
CA ASP A 71 7.01 19.93 1.49
C ASP A 71 7.66 20.25 0.14
N THR A 72 6.92 20.94 -0.72
CA THR A 72 7.42 21.35 -2.05
C THR A 72 8.45 22.46 -1.98
N ASN A 73 8.58 23.17 -0.88
CA ASN A 73 9.68 24.13 -0.67
C ASN A 73 11.04 23.41 -0.57
N ILE A 74 11.03 22.16 -0.16
CA ILE A 74 12.22 21.30 -0.05
C ILE A 74 12.36 20.42 -1.29
N LEU A 75 11.28 19.72 -1.65
CA LEU A 75 11.28 18.72 -2.73
C LEU A 75 11.10 19.30 -4.14
N GLY A 76 10.52 20.49 -4.24
CA GLY A 76 10.23 21.16 -5.51
C GLY A 76 8.83 20.86 -6.06
N GLU A 77 8.26 21.87 -6.74
CA GLU A 77 6.92 21.74 -7.34
C GLU A 77 6.90 20.77 -8.52
N ASP A 78 7.99 20.64 -9.27
CA ASP A 78 8.09 19.72 -10.39
C ASP A 78 7.88 18.28 -9.96
N ARG A 79 8.37 17.93 -8.78
CA ARG A 79 8.16 16.60 -8.20
C ARG A 79 6.68 16.36 -7.88
N ALA A 80 6.01 17.33 -7.28
CA ALA A 80 4.58 17.26 -6.99
C ALA A 80 3.76 17.11 -8.27
N ASN A 81 4.08 17.84 -9.30
CA ASN A 81 3.41 17.76 -10.60
C ASN A 81 3.63 16.42 -11.27
N ALA A 82 4.85 15.88 -11.23
CA ALA A 82 5.15 14.57 -11.78
C ALA A 82 4.38 13.45 -11.04
N VAL A 83 4.34 13.50 -9.71
CA VAL A 83 3.59 12.55 -8.88
C VAL A 83 2.10 12.64 -9.17
N GLY A 84 1.55 13.85 -9.23
CA GLY A 84 0.13 14.05 -9.53
C GLY A 84 -0.26 13.51 -10.89
N LYS A 85 0.53 13.76 -11.92
CA LYS A 85 0.31 13.21 -13.26
C LYS A 85 0.32 11.70 -13.27
N ARG A 86 1.28 11.08 -12.57
CA ARG A 86 1.38 9.62 -12.46
C ARG A 86 0.15 9.03 -11.81
N VAL A 87 -0.29 9.59 -10.69
CA VAL A 87 -1.47 9.11 -9.95
C VAL A 87 -2.74 9.24 -10.78
N MET A 88 -2.94 10.39 -11.41
CA MET A 88 -4.12 10.63 -12.24
C MET A 88 -4.13 9.75 -13.50
N GLN A 89 -2.95 9.42 -14.05
CA GLN A 89 -2.85 8.49 -15.15
C GLN A 89 -3.23 7.06 -14.72
N LYS A 90 -2.80 6.62 -13.56
CA LYS A 90 -3.22 5.33 -12.99
C LYS A 90 -4.74 5.27 -12.82
N ALA A 91 -5.35 6.36 -12.36
CA ALA A 91 -6.82 6.43 -12.22
C ALA A 91 -7.53 6.28 -13.56
N ARG A 92 -7.04 6.95 -14.60
CA ARG A 92 -7.60 6.84 -15.96
C ARG A 92 -7.46 5.44 -16.55
N ASP A 93 -6.36 4.76 -16.23
CA ASP A 93 -6.08 3.40 -16.70
C ASP A 93 -6.75 2.32 -15.84
N ASN A 94 -7.56 2.71 -14.85
CA ASN A 94 -8.20 1.83 -13.87
C ASN A 94 -7.21 0.96 -13.07
N LYS A 95 -5.99 1.47 -12.84
CA LYS A 95 -4.92 0.75 -12.12
C LYS A 95 -4.74 1.23 -10.68
N LEU A 96 -5.39 2.32 -10.29
CA LEU A 96 -5.18 2.94 -8.99
C LEU A 96 -5.65 2.05 -7.83
N PHE A 97 -6.79 1.40 -8.00
CA PHE A 97 -7.41 0.56 -6.98
C PHE A 97 -7.23 -0.94 -7.24
N THR A 98 -6.50 -1.32 -8.30
CA THR A 98 -6.29 -2.73 -8.60
C THR A 98 -5.19 -3.31 -7.72
N ILE A 99 -5.52 -4.44 -7.12
CA ILE A 99 -4.57 -5.31 -6.43
C ILE A 99 -4.52 -6.61 -7.23
N ASP A 100 -3.35 -7.24 -7.30
CA ASP A 100 -3.24 -8.54 -7.95
C ASP A 100 -4.09 -9.56 -7.20
N ALA A 101 -5.18 -9.99 -7.83
CA ALA A 101 -6.12 -10.94 -7.23
C ALA A 101 -5.47 -12.30 -6.90
N SER A 102 -4.33 -12.62 -7.54
CA SER A 102 -3.60 -13.85 -7.24
C SER A 102 -3.00 -13.87 -5.83
N ASN A 103 -2.89 -12.69 -5.18
CA ASN A 103 -2.39 -12.58 -3.82
C ASN A 103 -3.48 -12.75 -2.74
N TYR A 104 -4.72 -12.96 -3.14
CA TYR A 104 -5.82 -13.17 -2.21
C TYR A 104 -5.92 -14.65 -1.85
N ASP A 105 -5.25 -15.07 -0.80
CA ASP A 105 -5.31 -16.45 -0.32
C ASP A 105 -6.53 -16.74 0.55
N GLY A 106 -7.31 -15.71 0.89
CA GLY A 106 -8.49 -15.84 1.75
C GLY A 106 -8.19 -15.91 3.24
N SER A 107 -6.93 -16.01 3.64
CA SER A 107 -6.53 -16.07 5.05
C SER A 107 -6.51 -14.70 5.74
N VAL A 108 -6.43 -13.62 4.95
CA VAL A 108 -6.33 -12.25 5.45
C VAL A 108 -7.72 -11.68 5.74
N PRO A 109 -7.99 -11.16 6.96
CA PRO A 109 -9.26 -10.50 7.26
C PRO A 109 -9.50 -9.26 6.39
N MET A 110 -10.77 -8.95 6.13
CA MET A 110 -11.18 -7.82 5.29
C MET A 110 -10.58 -6.49 5.76
N GLU A 111 -10.48 -6.27 7.06
CA GLU A 111 -9.94 -5.03 7.64
C GLU A 111 -8.48 -4.77 7.26
N GLN A 112 -7.75 -5.82 6.92
CA GLN A 112 -6.33 -5.73 6.54
C GLN A 112 -6.13 -5.59 5.03
N MET A 113 -7.18 -5.72 4.24
CA MET A 113 -7.09 -5.68 2.78
C MET A 113 -6.98 -4.27 2.19
N GLY A 114 -7.26 -3.25 3.00
CA GLY A 114 -7.27 -1.87 2.51
C GLY A 114 -8.48 -1.57 1.64
N THR A 115 -8.34 -0.58 0.75
CA THR A 115 -9.43 -0.17 -0.14
C THR A 115 -9.50 -1.10 -1.35
N LEU A 116 -10.66 -1.73 -1.55
CA LEU A 116 -10.92 -2.64 -2.67
C LEU A 116 -11.95 -2.05 -3.62
N THR A 117 -11.76 -2.28 -4.92
CA THR A 117 -12.82 -2.05 -5.91
C THR A 117 -13.90 -3.12 -5.76
N PRO A 118 -15.13 -2.90 -6.30
CA PRO A 118 -16.17 -3.94 -6.24
C PRO A 118 -15.74 -5.28 -6.84
N GLU A 119 -14.92 -5.26 -7.89
CA GLU A 119 -14.40 -6.48 -8.52
C GLU A 119 -13.38 -7.18 -7.63
N GLU A 120 -12.47 -6.41 -7.02
CA GLU A 120 -11.50 -6.93 -6.07
C GLU A 120 -12.19 -7.49 -4.83
N GLU A 121 -13.22 -6.81 -4.33
CA GLU A 121 -14.03 -7.26 -3.20
C GLU A 121 -14.71 -8.60 -3.49
N ARG A 122 -15.29 -8.78 -4.67
CA ARG A 122 -15.89 -10.06 -5.08
C ARG A 122 -14.85 -11.17 -5.13
N ALA A 123 -13.69 -10.90 -5.72
CA ALA A 123 -12.60 -11.87 -5.80
C ALA A 123 -12.11 -12.25 -4.39
N TYR A 124 -11.97 -11.27 -3.52
CA TYR A 124 -11.58 -11.49 -2.13
C TYR A 124 -12.61 -12.34 -1.38
N LEU A 125 -13.91 -11.99 -1.47
CA LEU A 125 -14.96 -12.71 -0.78
C LEU A 125 -15.05 -14.15 -1.25
N LYS A 126 -14.88 -14.41 -2.54
CA LYS A 126 -14.84 -15.76 -3.09
C LYS A 126 -13.67 -16.56 -2.51
N ALA A 127 -12.48 -15.98 -2.46
CA ALA A 127 -11.30 -16.62 -1.87
C ALA A 127 -11.48 -16.85 -0.36
N ARG A 128 -12.07 -15.87 0.34
CA ARG A 128 -12.36 -15.97 1.78
C ARG A 128 -13.35 -17.10 2.09
N ASN A 129 -14.42 -17.18 1.31
CA ASN A 129 -15.43 -18.25 1.49
C ASN A 129 -14.79 -19.62 1.27
N HIS A 130 -13.99 -19.77 0.24
CA HIS A 130 -13.29 -21.03 -0.03
C HIS A 130 -12.35 -21.42 1.13
N TYR A 131 -11.57 -20.45 1.63
CA TYR A 131 -10.69 -20.65 2.76
C TYR A 131 -11.44 -21.09 4.02
N LEU A 132 -12.56 -20.41 4.35
CA LEU A 132 -13.37 -20.75 5.52
C LEU A 132 -14.06 -22.10 5.38
N GLU A 133 -14.50 -22.47 4.18
CA GLU A 133 -15.08 -23.79 3.90
C GLU A 133 -14.05 -24.90 4.11
N GLU A 134 -12.84 -24.72 3.63
CA GLU A 134 -11.76 -25.69 3.83
C GLU A 134 -11.40 -25.83 5.32
N MET A 135 -11.34 -24.72 6.06
CA MET A 135 -11.11 -24.77 7.50
C MET A 135 -12.23 -25.52 8.23
N LEU A 136 -13.49 -25.30 7.84
CA LEU A 136 -14.63 -25.97 8.44
C LEU A 136 -14.60 -27.49 8.19
N LEU A 137 -14.26 -27.88 6.96
CA LEU A 137 -14.11 -29.29 6.59
C LEU A 137 -12.98 -29.94 7.39
N ALA A 138 -11.86 -29.27 7.57
CA ALA A 138 -10.76 -29.78 8.38
C ALA A 138 -11.15 -29.96 9.84
N GLN A 139 -11.93 -29.03 10.41
CA GLN A 139 -12.45 -29.17 11.77
C GLN A 139 -13.42 -30.31 11.92
N LYS A 140 -14.32 -30.52 10.95
CA LYS A 140 -15.25 -31.64 10.94
C LYS A 140 -14.52 -33.00 10.86
N LYS A 141 -13.47 -33.04 10.02
CA LYS A 141 -12.66 -34.26 9.90
C LYS A 141 -11.96 -34.60 11.21
N ILE A 142 -11.36 -33.63 11.88
CA ILE A 142 -10.73 -33.82 13.19
C ILE A 142 -11.76 -34.31 14.23
N ARG A 143 -12.93 -33.71 14.24
CA ARG A 143 -14.00 -34.11 15.15
C ARG A 143 -14.44 -35.57 14.92
N SER A 144 -14.61 -35.96 13.66
CA SER A 144 -14.97 -37.33 13.31
C SER A 144 -13.91 -38.35 13.75
N GLU A 145 -12.63 -38.02 13.54
CA GLU A 145 -11.51 -38.84 13.97
C GLU A 145 -11.46 -38.98 15.49
N LEU A 146 -11.75 -37.90 16.23
CA LEU A 146 -11.83 -37.96 17.70
C LEU A 146 -13.00 -38.80 18.19
N GLU A 147 -14.17 -38.70 17.55
CA GLU A 147 -15.35 -39.53 17.87
C GLU A 147 -15.05 -40.98 17.66
N GLU A 148 -14.41 -41.36 16.55
CA GLU A 148 -13.99 -42.75 16.30
C GLU A 148 -12.99 -43.25 17.36
N PHE A 149 -12.10 -42.38 17.83
CA PHE A 149 -11.12 -42.73 18.84
C PHE A 149 -11.76 -43.04 20.20
N PHE A 150 -12.86 -42.34 20.52
CA PHE A 150 -13.55 -42.50 21.82
C PHE A 150 -14.73 -43.49 21.79
N THR A 151 -15.02 -44.07 20.65
CA THR A 151 -15.98 -45.15 20.53
C THR A 151 -15.26 -46.51 20.52
#